data_4836ea33950de6dc4237467b240efdc1
#
_entry.id   4836ea33950de6dc4237467b240efdc1
#
_cell.length_a   1.000
_cell.length_b   1.000
_cell.length_c   1.000
_cell.angle_alpha   90.00
_cell.angle_beta   90.00
_cell.angle_gamma   90.00
#
_symmetry.space_group_name_H-M   'P 1'
#
loop_
_entity.id
_entity.type
_entity.pdbx_description
1 polymer ?
#
loop_
_entity_poly.entity_id
_entity_poly.type
_entity_poly.pdbx_seq_one_letter_code
_entity_poly.pdbx_strand_id
1 'polypeptide(L)'
;MDLQESFINSPDHHRIPLLSWAAETPSAVLVIAHGMAEHAARYQPLALWLNQHGVSVIAIQHRGHGPHCTETDLGHYANQKGWQKVVDDLQQVVVHARKQHPDLPLTLFGHSMGSFIAQAFTQQYGDQIDRLILCATNRIDKPKLRTSLALVRSIRALRGKRHHSRLIDNMTFGAFNKAFSPNRTSHDWLSRDTQQVDRYLRDPLCGFPCTAGLWSDFISGMLTINPKSWRKDLPIHLMAGDSDPVGEMGRGFRRHVADLRGAGLLVASDRLFPGARHELINETNADEVWHHILDCLRTETDSGV
;
A
#
# COMPACT_ATOMS: atom_id res chain seq x y z
N MET A 1 -3.90 -4.69 -24.92
CA MET A 1 -4.40 -4.06 -23.67
C MET A 1 -3.42 -2.97 -23.34
N ASP A 2 -3.85 -1.71 -23.46
CA ASP A 2 -2.95 -0.58 -23.38
C ASP A 2 -3.05 0.07 -22.00
N LEU A 3 -1.92 0.45 -21.43
CA LEU A 3 -1.85 1.31 -20.27
C LEU A 3 -2.50 2.66 -20.61
N GLN A 4 -3.50 3.04 -19.84
CA GLN A 4 -4.10 4.38 -19.92
C GLN A 4 -3.70 5.20 -18.69
N GLU A 5 -3.16 6.36 -18.95
CA GLU A 5 -2.92 7.36 -17.93
C GLU A 5 -4.04 8.40 -17.94
N SER A 6 -4.59 8.70 -16.78
CA SER A 6 -5.66 9.68 -16.62
C SER A 6 -5.49 10.46 -15.32
N PHE A 7 -6.32 11.49 -15.14
CA PHE A 7 -6.29 12.33 -13.94
C PHE A 7 -7.71 12.57 -13.43
N ILE A 8 -7.87 12.54 -12.13
CA ILE A 8 -9.07 13.04 -11.45
C ILE A 8 -8.71 14.18 -10.51
N ASN A 9 -9.65 15.07 -10.26
CA ASN A 9 -9.41 16.21 -9.37
C ASN A 9 -9.89 15.88 -7.95
N SER A 10 -9.03 16.10 -6.96
CA SER A 10 -9.43 16.08 -5.57
C SER A 10 -10.15 17.39 -5.17
N PRO A 11 -10.86 17.40 -4.04
CA PRO A 11 -11.53 18.62 -3.54
C PRO A 11 -10.58 19.81 -3.28
N ASP A 12 -9.31 19.55 -3.07
CA ASP A 12 -8.29 20.60 -2.88
C ASP A 12 -7.53 20.96 -4.18
N HIS A 13 -8.14 20.65 -5.34
CA HIS A 13 -7.60 20.90 -6.68
C HIS A 13 -6.30 20.17 -7.04
N HIS A 14 -5.89 19.19 -6.24
CA HIS A 14 -4.80 18.30 -6.63
C HIS A 14 -5.27 17.39 -7.77
N ARG A 15 -4.46 17.30 -8.82
CA ARG A 15 -4.66 16.34 -9.91
C ARG A 15 -4.08 15.00 -9.48
N ILE A 16 -4.94 14.03 -9.22
CA ILE A 16 -4.57 12.68 -8.83
C ILE A 16 -4.29 11.88 -10.11
N PRO A 17 -3.04 11.46 -10.38
CA PRO A 17 -2.76 10.64 -11.55
C PRO A 17 -3.19 9.19 -11.30
N LEU A 18 -3.74 8.57 -12.33
CA LEU A 18 -4.18 7.17 -12.34
C LEU A 18 -3.55 6.44 -13.50
N LEU A 19 -3.15 5.19 -13.26
CA LEU A 19 -2.83 4.23 -14.29
C LEU A 19 -3.92 3.17 -14.33
N SER A 20 -4.45 2.90 -15.53
CA SER A 20 -5.54 1.94 -15.72
C SER A 20 -5.18 0.91 -16.77
N TRP A 21 -5.51 -0.34 -16.51
CA TRP A 21 -5.41 -1.48 -17.41
C TRP A 21 -6.78 -2.16 -17.46
N ALA A 22 -7.47 -1.98 -18.57
CA ALA A 22 -8.82 -2.51 -18.75
C ALA A 22 -8.79 -3.94 -19.28
N ALA A 23 -9.53 -4.86 -18.68
CA ALA A 23 -9.82 -6.15 -19.24
C ALA A 23 -10.87 -6.02 -20.36
N GLU A 24 -10.85 -6.89 -21.38
CA GLU A 24 -11.84 -6.87 -22.48
C GLU A 24 -13.25 -7.14 -21.97
N THR A 25 -13.39 -8.13 -21.11
CA THR A 25 -14.65 -8.52 -20.48
C THR A 25 -14.47 -8.58 -18.97
N PRO A 26 -14.52 -7.42 -18.27
CA PRO A 26 -14.24 -7.38 -16.86
C PRO A 26 -15.35 -8.04 -16.04
N SER A 27 -14.95 -8.89 -15.09
CA SER A 27 -15.83 -9.48 -14.08
C SER A 27 -15.57 -8.93 -12.67
N ALA A 28 -14.45 -8.21 -12.48
CA ALA A 28 -14.07 -7.57 -11.23
C ALA A 28 -13.18 -6.37 -11.48
N VAL A 29 -13.07 -5.50 -10.47
CA VAL A 29 -12.18 -4.33 -10.48
C VAL A 29 -11.25 -4.38 -9.28
N LEU A 30 -9.95 -4.14 -9.50
CA LEU A 30 -8.94 -3.99 -8.48
C LEU A 30 -8.42 -2.55 -8.44
N VAL A 31 -8.61 -1.86 -7.33
CA VAL A 31 -7.96 -0.56 -7.07
C VAL A 31 -6.71 -0.79 -6.24
N ILE A 32 -5.56 -0.30 -6.71
CA ILE A 32 -4.25 -0.50 -6.08
C ILE A 32 -3.76 0.80 -5.44
N ALA A 33 -3.41 0.73 -4.15
CA ALA A 33 -2.69 1.74 -3.38
C ALA A 33 -1.26 1.24 -3.14
N HIS A 34 -0.29 1.84 -3.81
CA HIS A 34 1.12 1.43 -3.77
C HIS A 34 1.86 1.81 -2.49
N GLY A 35 3.08 1.31 -2.32
CA GLY A 35 3.93 1.54 -1.16
C GLY A 35 4.67 2.88 -1.16
N MET A 36 5.49 3.11 -0.12
CA MET A 36 6.33 4.30 0.02
C MET A 36 7.55 4.22 -0.89
N ALA A 37 7.91 5.35 -1.48
CA ALA A 37 9.09 5.48 -2.35
C ALA A 37 9.09 4.49 -3.54
N GLU A 38 7.91 4.29 -4.10
CA GLU A 38 7.66 3.56 -5.35
C GLU A 38 6.53 4.25 -6.15
N HIS A 39 6.05 3.68 -7.24
CA HIS A 39 5.01 4.26 -8.08
C HIS A 39 4.11 3.21 -8.73
N ALA A 40 2.94 3.64 -9.19
CA ALA A 40 1.88 2.79 -9.73
C ALA A 40 2.29 1.93 -10.94
N ALA A 41 3.22 2.39 -11.80
CA ALA A 41 3.62 1.63 -12.99
C ALA A 41 4.36 0.31 -12.66
N ARG A 42 4.87 0.15 -11.45
CA ARG A 42 5.50 -1.11 -11.02
C ARG A 42 4.53 -2.28 -10.91
N TYR A 43 3.23 -1.98 -10.87
CA TYR A 43 2.16 -2.98 -10.81
C TYR A 43 1.71 -3.46 -12.19
N GLN A 44 2.27 -2.91 -13.28
CA GLN A 44 1.89 -3.28 -14.65
C GLN A 44 1.99 -4.78 -14.94
N PRO A 45 3.04 -5.54 -14.55
CA PRO A 45 3.07 -6.98 -14.80
C PRO A 45 1.90 -7.73 -14.17
N LEU A 46 1.58 -7.45 -12.91
CA LEU A 46 0.42 -7.99 -12.22
C LEU A 46 -0.89 -7.57 -12.90
N ALA A 47 -1.02 -6.29 -13.26
CA ALA A 47 -2.23 -5.75 -13.88
C ALA A 47 -2.52 -6.41 -15.24
N LEU A 48 -1.52 -6.57 -16.10
CA LEU A 48 -1.66 -7.24 -17.39
C LEU A 48 -2.02 -8.73 -17.24
N TRP A 49 -1.43 -9.41 -16.26
CA TRP A 49 -1.79 -10.78 -15.94
C TRP A 49 -3.23 -10.89 -15.44
N LEU A 50 -3.66 -10.00 -14.54
CA LEU A 50 -5.03 -9.95 -14.04
C LEU A 50 -6.06 -9.63 -15.14
N ASN A 51 -5.70 -8.78 -16.12
CA ASN A 51 -6.57 -8.50 -17.26
C ASN A 51 -6.89 -9.76 -18.06
N GLN A 52 -5.91 -10.67 -18.26
CA GLN A 52 -6.12 -11.96 -18.93
C GLN A 52 -7.12 -12.86 -18.16
N HIS A 53 -7.33 -12.57 -16.86
CA HIS A 53 -8.25 -13.27 -15.98
C HIS A 53 -9.57 -12.51 -15.73
N GLY A 54 -9.87 -11.48 -16.54
CA GLY A 54 -11.11 -10.72 -16.45
C GLY A 54 -11.15 -9.69 -15.32
N VAL A 55 -10.00 -9.21 -14.82
CA VAL A 55 -9.96 -8.17 -13.78
C VAL A 55 -9.42 -6.87 -14.37
N SER A 56 -10.21 -5.80 -14.34
CA SER A 56 -9.73 -4.46 -14.64
C SER A 56 -8.96 -3.89 -13.44
N VAL A 57 -7.84 -3.21 -13.69
CA VAL A 57 -6.97 -2.68 -12.63
C VAL A 57 -6.85 -1.17 -12.76
N ILE A 58 -6.98 -0.45 -11.65
CA ILE A 58 -6.76 0.99 -11.52
C ILE A 58 -5.78 1.22 -10.38
N ALA A 59 -4.64 1.83 -10.65
CA ALA A 59 -3.64 2.15 -9.62
C ALA A 59 -3.56 3.65 -9.41
N ILE A 60 -3.74 4.10 -8.16
CA ILE A 60 -3.51 5.50 -7.78
C ILE A 60 -2.02 5.80 -7.79
N GLN A 61 -1.66 7.02 -8.19
CA GLN A 61 -0.35 7.58 -7.92
C GLN A 61 -0.47 8.51 -6.72
N HIS A 62 0.06 8.08 -5.57
CA HIS A 62 -0.05 8.87 -4.33
C HIS A 62 0.69 10.20 -4.42
N ARG A 63 0.21 11.21 -3.67
CA ARG A 63 0.91 12.49 -3.50
C ARG A 63 2.36 12.26 -3.08
N GLY A 64 3.27 13.02 -3.66
CA GLY A 64 4.69 12.88 -3.38
C GLY A 64 5.35 11.68 -4.04
N HIS A 65 4.70 11.03 -5.01
CA HIS A 65 5.20 9.85 -5.69
C HIS A 65 4.97 9.94 -7.20
N GLY A 66 5.84 9.24 -7.96
CA GLY A 66 5.72 9.05 -9.40
C GLY A 66 6.11 10.25 -10.27
N PRO A 67 5.92 10.12 -11.61
CA PRO A 67 6.52 11.04 -12.59
C PRO A 67 5.89 12.43 -12.63
N HIS A 68 4.71 12.61 -12.04
CA HIS A 68 4.01 13.90 -12.01
C HIS A 68 4.38 14.78 -10.82
N CYS A 69 5.22 14.27 -9.91
CA CYS A 69 5.77 15.07 -8.85
C CYS A 69 6.88 15.97 -9.36
N THR A 70 6.90 17.22 -8.90
CA THR A 70 8.09 18.03 -9.03
C THR A 70 9.21 17.46 -8.15
N GLU A 71 10.45 17.74 -8.46
CA GLU A 71 11.59 17.30 -7.66
C GLU A 71 11.44 17.71 -6.17
N THR A 72 10.87 18.88 -5.93
CA THR A 72 10.64 19.41 -4.58
C THR A 72 9.47 18.75 -3.85
N ASP A 73 8.55 18.11 -4.56
CA ASP A 73 7.38 17.45 -3.98
C ASP A 73 7.57 15.94 -3.81
N LEU A 74 8.60 15.38 -4.42
CA LEU A 74 8.91 13.96 -4.27
C LEU A 74 9.18 13.62 -2.79
N GLY A 75 8.48 12.60 -2.28
CA GLY A 75 8.55 12.23 -0.87
C GLY A 75 7.79 13.16 0.09
N HIS A 76 6.85 14.01 -0.42
CA HIS A 76 6.07 14.94 0.40
C HIS A 76 4.57 14.85 0.08
N TYR A 77 3.71 14.57 1.07
CA TYR A 77 2.27 14.46 0.83
C TYR A 77 1.61 15.82 0.59
N ALA A 78 1.76 16.73 1.54
CA ALA A 78 1.21 18.08 1.50
C ALA A 78 1.75 18.93 2.66
N ASN A 79 1.59 20.27 2.53
CA ASN A 79 1.99 21.18 3.60
C ASN A 79 1.07 21.13 4.82
N GLN A 80 -0.18 20.69 4.66
CA GLN A 80 -1.16 20.55 5.74
C GLN A 80 -2.05 19.34 5.47
N LYS A 81 -2.41 18.62 6.56
CA LYS A 81 -3.33 17.46 6.53
C LYS A 81 -2.95 16.38 5.53
N GLY A 82 -1.64 16.12 5.34
CA GLY A 82 -1.16 15.23 4.29
C GLY A 82 -1.75 13.83 4.37
N TRP A 83 -1.87 13.26 5.57
CA TRP A 83 -2.51 11.97 5.75
C TRP A 83 -3.96 11.92 5.27
N GLN A 84 -4.80 12.87 5.72
CA GLN A 84 -6.21 12.88 5.31
C GLN A 84 -6.34 13.07 3.80
N LYS A 85 -5.50 13.91 3.20
CA LYS A 85 -5.51 14.14 1.76
C LYS A 85 -5.19 12.89 0.94
N VAL A 86 -4.23 12.05 1.36
CA VAL A 86 -3.96 10.80 0.63
C VAL A 86 -5.06 9.76 0.81
N VAL A 87 -5.77 9.76 1.95
CA VAL A 87 -6.95 8.93 2.16
C VAL A 87 -8.13 9.41 1.30
N ASP A 88 -8.35 10.72 1.26
CA ASP A 88 -9.42 11.34 0.44
C ASP A 88 -9.13 11.16 -1.07
N ASP A 89 -7.87 11.26 -1.50
CA ASP A 89 -7.49 10.96 -2.88
C ASP A 89 -7.82 9.52 -3.26
N LEU A 90 -7.50 8.56 -2.38
CA LEU A 90 -7.86 7.15 -2.61
C LEU A 90 -9.38 6.97 -2.69
N GLN A 91 -10.14 7.69 -1.87
CA GLN A 91 -11.60 7.70 -1.94
C GLN A 91 -12.12 8.21 -3.30
N GLN A 92 -11.53 9.28 -3.85
CA GLN A 92 -11.90 9.76 -5.19
C GLN A 92 -11.62 8.70 -6.27
N VAL A 93 -10.52 7.95 -6.14
CA VAL A 93 -10.18 6.86 -7.08
C VAL A 93 -11.19 5.72 -6.99
N VAL A 94 -11.58 5.32 -5.78
CA VAL A 94 -12.61 4.28 -5.58
C VAL A 94 -13.95 4.72 -6.16
N VAL A 95 -14.37 5.97 -5.92
CA VAL A 95 -15.60 6.53 -6.52
C VAL A 95 -15.51 6.55 -8.04
N HIS A 96 -14.36 6.92 -8.61
CA HIS A 96 -14.14 6.90 -10.05
C HIS A 96 -14.25 5.48 -10.62
N ALA A 97 -13.58 4.50 -9.98
CA ALA A 97 -13.66 3.09 -10.37
C ALA A 97 -15.10 2.55 -10.32
N ARG A 98 -15.84 2.88 -9.26
CA ARG A 98 -17.25 2.48 -9.11
C ARG A 98 -18.16 3.09 -10.18
N LYS A 99 -17.90 4.34 -10.59
CA LYS A 99 -18.64 4.98 -11.70
C LYS A 99 -18.37 4.32 -13.05
N GLN A 100 -17.15 3.87 -13.30
CA GLN A 100 -16.80 3.17 -14.53
C GLN A 100 -17.36 1.74 -14.56
N HIS A 101 -17.50 1.10 -13.40
CA HIS A 101 -17.89 -0.29 -13.24
C HIS A 101 -18.93 -0.44 -12.12
N PRO A 102 -20.17 0.07 -12.30
CA PRO A 102 -21.16 0.15 -11.22
C PRO A 102 -21.58 -1.21 -10.67
N ASP A 103 -21.65 -2.23 -11.54
CA ASP A 103 -22.18 -3.56 -11.24
C ASP A 103 -21.10 -4.60 -10.91
N LEU A 104 -19.82 -4.23 -11.02
CA LEU A 104 -18.74 -5.17 -10.78
C LEU A 104 -18.24 -5.10 -9.32
N PRO A 105 -17.87 -6.24 -8.73
CA PRO A 105 -17.23 -6.25 -7.42
C PRO A 105 -15.90 -5.48 -7.47
N LEU A 106 -15.73 -4.58 -6.51
CA LEU A 106 -14.56 -3.72 -6.39
C LEU A 106 -13.76 -4.10 -5.16
N THR A 107 -12.51 -4.45 -5.40
CA THR A 107 -11.54 -4.77 -4.34
C THR A 107 -10.51 -3.66 -4.22
N LEU A 108 -10.22 -3.25 -2.98
CA LEU A 108 -9.11 -2.37 -2.67
C LEU A 108 -7.90 -3.20 -2.23
N PHE A 109 -6.78 -3.04 -2.94
CA PHE A 109 -5.49 -3.63 -2.60
C PHE A 109 -4.53 -2.54 -2.10
N GLY A 110 -4.00 -2.72 -0.90
CA GLY A 110 -2.97 -1.83 -0.35
C GLY A 110 -1.67 -2.58 -0.07
N HIS A 111 -0.55 -2.07 -0.60
CA HIS A 111 0.77 -2.59 -0.32
C HIS A 111 1.55 -1.67 0.61
N SER A 112 2.17 -2.21 1.67
CA SER A 112 3.07 -1.47 2.56
C SER A 112 2.42 -0.18 3.08
N MET A 113 2.97 1.02 2.80
CA MET A 113 2.35 2.32 3.09
C MET A 113 0.89 2.36 2.59
N GLY A 114 0.64 1.92 1.36
CA GLY A 114 -0.71 1.84 0.79
C GLY A 114 -1.65 0.96 1.59
N SER A 115 -1.15 -0.08 2.30
CA SER A 115 -1.97 -0.92 3.17
C SER A 115 -2.49 -0.14 4.39
N PHE A 116 -1.71 0.76 4.95
CA PHE A 116 -2.17 1.62 6.05
C PHE A 116 -3.12 2.71 5.56
N ILE A 117 -2.91 3.25 4.36
CA ILE A 117 -3.85 4.18 3.71
C ILE A 117 -5.18 3.46 3.44
N ALA A 118 -5.15 2.22 2.93
CA ALA A 118 -6.32 1.39 2.71
C ALA A 118 -7.06 1.04 4.02
N GLN A 119 -6.35 0.80 5.13
CA GLN A 119 -6.95 0.63 6.45
C GLN A 119 -7.69 1.89 6.93
N ALA A 120 -7.08 3.08 6.75
CA ALA A 120 -7.71 4.34 7.09
C ALA A 120 -8.90 4.67 6.17
N PHE A 121 -8.79 4.35 4.87
CA PHE A 121 -9.90 4.39 3.93
C PHE A 121 -11.05 3.51 4.40
N THR A 122 -10.80 2.25 4.72
CA THR A 122 -11.81 1.29 5.17
C THR A 122 -12.54 1.76 6.42
N GLN A 123 -11.84 2.44 7.32
CA GLN A 123 -12.44 3.04 8.51
C GLN A 123 -13.46 4.14 8.20
N GLN A 124 -13.27 4.89 7.13
CA GLN A 124 -14.08 6.06 6.76
C GLN A 124 -15.09 5.76 5.64
N TYR A 125 -14.74 4.87 4.72
CA TYR A 125 -15.43 4.65 3.45
C TYR A 125 -15.55 3.15 3.08
N GLY A 126 -15.51 2.25 4.07
CA GLY A 126 -15.48 0.80 3.84
C GLY A 126 -16.74 0.22 3.18
N ASP A 127 -17.83 0.99 3.12
CA ASP A 127 -19.06 0.69 2.39
C ASP A 127 -18.93 0.86 0.87
N GLN A 128 -17.88 1.53 0.40
CA GLN A 128 -17.64 1.76 -1.02
C GLN A 128 -16.86 0.63 -1.73
N ILE A 129 -16.39 -0.36 -0.97
CA ILE A 129 -15.65 -1.52 -1.49
C ILE A 129 -16.31 -2.83 -1.07
N ASP A 130 -16.11 -3.88 -1.87
CA ASP A 130 -16.66 -5.20 -1.62
C ASP A 130 -15.64 -6.13 -0.93
N ARG A 131 -14.34 -5.87 -1.09
CA ARG A 131 -13.24 -6.62 -0.47
C ARG A 131 -12.04 -5.72 -0.19
N LEU A 132 -11.24 -6.10 0.79
CA LEU A 132 -9.99 -5.46 1.14
C LEU A 132 -8.84 -6.47 1.12
N ILE A 133 -7.76 -6.16 0.39
CA ILE A 133 -6.52 -6.94 0.43
C ILE A 133 -5.41 -6.08 1.05
N LEU A 134 -4.81 -6.56 2.14
CA LEU A 134 -3.69 -5.91 2.82
C LEU A 134 -2.41 -6.71 2.59
N CYS A 135 -1.51 -6.18 1.78
CA CYS A 135 -0.25 -6.80 1.41
C CYS A 135 0.92 -6.15 2.16
N ALA A 136 1.80 -6.95 2.73
CA ALA A 136 3.01 -6.51 3.45
C ALA A 136 2.70 -5.45 4.53
N THR A 137 1.63 -5.69 5.28
CA THR A 137 1.12 -4.82 6.35
C THR A 137 1.65 -5.23 7.72
N ASN A 138 1.40 -4.41 8.73
CA ASN A 138 1.74 -4.72 10.12
C ASN A 138 0.66 -4.17 11.08
N ARG A 139 0.69 -4.66 12.32
CA ARG A 139 -0.13 -4.13 13.41
C ARG A 139 0.22 -2.68 13.77
N ILE A 140 -0.73 -1.98 14.35
CA ILE A 140 -0.53 -0.65 14.90
C ILE A 140 0.01 -0.75 16.34
N ASP A 141 1.33 -0.69 16.48
CA ASP A 141 2.00 -0.62 17.79
C ASP A 141 2.02 0.83 18.29
N LYS A 142 0.95 1.23 18.99
CA LYS A 142 0.76 2.63 19.43
C LYS A 142 1.90 3.16 20.29
N PRO A 143 2.46 2.44 21.30
CA PRO A 143 3.63 2.90 22.06
C PRO A 143 4.84 3.19 21.17
N LYS A 144 5.23 2.23 20.30
CA LYS A 144 6.35 2.38 19.37
C LYS A 144 6.14 3.54 18.40
N LEU A 145 4.94 3.67 17.82
CA LEU A 145 4.62 4.76 16.90
C LEU A 145 4.64 6.13 17.57
N ARG A 146 4.20 6.25 18.83
CA ARG A 146 4.23 7.52 19.56
C ARG A 146 5.66 8.00 19.82
N THR A 147 6.58 7.11 20.22
CA THR A 147 8.00 7.46 20.39
C THR A 147 8.64 7.85 19.08
N SER A 148 8.39 7.10 18.00
CA SER A 148 8.86 7.45 16.64
C SER A 148 8.31 8.80 16.18
N LEU A 149 7.03 9.07 16.42
CA LEU A 149 6.40 10.34 16.07
C LEU A 149 7.03 11.52 16.83
N ALA A 150 7.34 11.36 18.10
CA ALA A 150 8.00 12.41 18.89
C ALA A 150 9.36 12.78 18.28
N LEU A 151 10.18 11.78 17.91
CA LEU A 151 11.45 11.99 17.23
C LEU A 151 11.28 12.70 15.89
N VAL A 152 10.37 12.21 15.04
CA VAL A 152 10.12 12.79 13.71
C VAL A 152 9.61 14.23 13.83
N ARG A 153 8.74 14.53 14.79
CA ARG A 153 8.24 15.89 15.06
C ARG A 153 9.34 16.82 15.51
N SER A 154 10.27 16.35 16.34
CA SER A 154 11.44 17.14 16.77
C SER A 154 12.33 17.49 15.56
N ILE A 155 12.62 16.52 14.70
CA ILE A 155 13.40 16.75 13.47
C ILE A 155 12.66 17.76 12.57
N ARG A 156 11.35 17.58 12.38
CA ARG A 156 10.52 18.49 11.59
C ARG A 156 10.49 19.91 12.13
N ALA A 157 10.44 20.07 13.46
CA ALA A 157 10.44 21.38 14.10
C ALA A 157 11.79 22.11 13.92
N LEU A 158 12.89 21.37 14.00
CA LEU A 158 14.24 21.93 13.90
C LEU A 158 14.70 22.17 12.47
N ARG A 159 14.29 21.31 11.52
CA ARG A 159 14.79 21.30 10.13
C ARG A 159 13.75 21.64 9.06
N GLY A 160 12.48 21.74 9.45
CA GLY A 160 11.37 22.01 8.55
C GLY A 160 10.70 20.74 7.98
N LYS A 161 9.50 20.93 7.42
CA LYS A 161 8.67 19.82 6.93
C LYS A 161 9.27 19.10 5.72
N ARG A 162 9.98 19.82 4.85
CA ARG A 162 10.58 19.29 3.61
C ARG A 162 11.98 18.70 3.81
N HIS A 163 12.46 18.67 5.04
CA HIS A 163 13.76 18.10 5.35
C HIS A 163 13.76 16.57 5.17
N HIS A 164 14.71 16.06 4.40
CA HIS A 164 15.01 14.63 4.27
C HIS A 164 16.02 14.24 5.36
N SER A 165 15.65 13.29 6.22
CA SER A 165 16.45 12.93 7.38
C SER A 165 17.09 11.55 7.23
N ARG A 166 18.42 11.53 7.06
CA ARG A 166 19.19 10.28 7.04
C ARG A 166 19.00 9.45 8.31
N LEU A 167 18.72 10.10 9.45
CA LEU A 167 18.44 9.38 10.69
C LEU A 167 17.13 8.57 10.57
N ILE A 168 16.07 9.17 10.03
CA ILE A 168 14.80 8.46 9.84
C ILE A 168 14.99 7.32 8.84
N ASP A 169 15.68 7.57 7.71
CA ASP A 169 15.92 6.54 6.68
C ASP A 169 16.74 5.37 7.25
N ASN A 170 17.78 5.63 8.05
CA ASN A 170 18.56 4.59 8.70
C ASN A 170 17.77 3.78 9.74
N MET A 171 16.85 4.43 10.46
CA MET A 171 16.01 3.78 11.47
C MET A 171 14.86 2.97 10.85
N THR A 172 14.56 3.18 9.57
CA THR A 172 13.51 2.51 8.80
C THR A 172 14.13 1.59 7.74
N PHE A 173 14.31 2.06 6.54
CA PHE A 173 14.83 1.26 5.41
C PHE A 173 16.22 0.66 5.68
N GLY A 174 17.13 1.42 6.31
CA GLY A 174 18.43 0.91 6.71
C GLY A 174 18.34 -0.23 7.72
N ALA A 175 17.46 -0.12 8.71
CA ALA A 175 17.24 -1.18 9.69
C ALA A 175 16.61 -2.44 9.06
N PHE A 176 15.68 -2.27 8.11
CA PHE A 176 15.08 -3.39 7.38
C PHE A 176 16.15 -4.16 6.58
N ASN A 177 17.00 -3.43 5.86
CA ASN A 177 18.03 -4.06 5.04
C ASN A 177 19.10 -4.78 5.88
N LYS A 178 19.43 -4.26 7.07
CA LYS A 178 20.41 -4.86 7.99
C LYS A 178 20.03 -6.30 8.40
N ALA A 179 18.75 -6.66 8.37
CA ALA A 179 18.29 -8.01 8.69
C ALA A 179 18.79 -9.07 7.68
N PHE A 180 19.28 -8.64 6.51
CA PHE A 180 19.78 -9.51 5.44
C PHE A 180 21.31 -9.43 5.23
N SER A 181 22.05 -8.98 6.25
CA SER A 181 23.52 -8.91 6.15
C SER A 181 24.16 -10.30 6.02
N PRO A 182 25.21 -10.46 5.17
CA PRO A 182 25.83 -9.44 4.33
C PRO A 182 24.96 -9.04 3.14
N ASN A 183 24.77 -7.72 2.95
CA ASN A 183 23.91 -7.19 1.90
C ASN A 183 24.63 -7.10 0.56
N ARG A 184 23.94 -7.40 -0.54
CA ARG A 184 24.36 -7.11 -1.90
C ARG A 184 24.13 -5.65 -2.26
N THR A 185 22.99 -5.10 -1.82
CA THR A 185 22.54 -3.73 -2.10
C THR A 185 21.97 -3.06 -0.84
N SER A 186 21.55 -1.81 -0.96
CA SER A 186 20.83 -1.08 0.09
C SER A 186 19.37 -1.49 0.24
N HIS A 187 18.84 -2.35 -0.64
CA HIS A 187 17.41 -2.67 -0.71
C HIS A 187 17.11 -4.17 -0.84
N ASP A 188 18.01 -5.04 -0.39
CA ASP A 188 17.82 -6.50 -0.47
C ASP A 188 16.59 -6.96 0.33
N TRP A 189 16.14 -6.17 1.29
CA TRP A 189 14.94 -6.46 2.08
C TRP A 189 13.63 -6.45 1.28
N LEU A 190 13.64 -5.91 0.04
CA LEU A 190 12.46 -5.83 -0.81
C LEU A 190 12.07 -7.18 -1.39
N SER A 191 13.03 -7.92 -1.96
CA SER A 191 12.76 -9.18 -2.64
C SER A 191 14.00 -10.08 -2.68
N ARG A 192 13.77 -11.39 -2.82
CA ARG A 192 14.82 -12.38 -3.15
C ARG A 192 15.21 -12.31 -4.62
N ASP A 193 14.32 -11.82 -5.48
CA ASP A 193 14.62 -11.60 -6.89
C ASP A 193 15.55 -10.40 -7.05
N THR A 194 16.83 -10.71 -7.32
CA THR A 194 17.88 -9.70 -7.48
C THR A 194 17.63 -8.77 -8.67
N GLN A 195 16.96 -9.26 -9.72
CA GLN A 195 16.63 -8.44 -10.89
C GLN A 195 15.57 -7.38 -10.54
N GLN A 196 14.59 -7.74 -9.71
CA GLN A 196 13.57 -6.80 -9.24
C GLN A 196 14.17 -5.73 -8.31
N VAL A 197 15.08 -6.13 -7.41
CA VAL A 197 15.82 -5.18 -6.59
C VAL A 197 16.67 -4.23 -7.45
N ASP A 198 17.34 -4.74 -8.47
CA ASP A 198 18.15 -3.93 -9.40
C ASP A 198 17.29 -2.98 -10.24
N ARG A 199 16.09 -3.40 -10.66
CA ARG A 199 15.12 -2.50 -11.33
C ARG A 199 14.70 -1.36 -10.42
N TYR A 200 14.36 -1.68 -9.16
CA TYR A 200 14.01 -0.66 -8.14
C TYR A 200 15.14 0.35 -7.95
N LEU A 201 16.38 -0.10 -7.84
CA LEU A 201 17.54 0.78 -7.63
C LEU A 201 17.90 1.66 -8.83
N ARG A 202 17.58 1.22 -10.06
CA ARG A 202 17.81 1.99 -11.28
C ARG A 202 16.71 3.00 -11.57
N ASP A 203 15.56 2.84 -10.96
CA ASP A 203 14.41 3.71 -11.17
C ASP A 203 14.53 4.97 -10.31
N PRO A 204 14.68 6.18 -10.89
CA PRO A 204 14.79 7.41 -10.13
C PRO A 204 13.52 7.78 -9.33
N LEU A 205 12.39 7.12 -9.66
CA LEU A 205 11.12 7.28 -8.97
C LEU A 205 10.93 6.25 -7.84
N CYS A 206 11.98 5.49 -7.52
CA CYS A 206 12.02 4.52 -6.44
C CYS A 206 13.15 4.82 -5.45
N GLY A 207 12.96 4.43 -4.20
CA GLY A 207 14.02 4.55 -3.18
C GLY A 207 14.42 5.97 -2.79
N PHE A 208 13.66 6.97 -3.21
CA PHE A 208 13.92 8.36 -2.83
C PHE A 208 13.63 8.59 -1.35
N PRO A 209 14.36 9.51 -0.68
CA PRO A 209 14.11 9.83 0.71
C PRO A 209 12.80 10.58 0.89
N CYS A 210 12.01 10.17 1.90
CA CYS A 210 10.78 10.87 2.25
C CYS A 210 11.02 11.98 3.26
N THR A 211 10.25 13.07 3.15
CA THR A 211 10.37 14.24 4.02
C THR A 211 9.94 13.95 5.46
N ALA A 212 10.47 14.71 6.43
CA ALA A 212 10.01 14.67 7.80
C ALA A 212 8.51 15.00 7.94
N GLY A 213 7.95 15.77 6.98
CA GLY A 213 6.52 16.04 6.86
C GLY A 213 5.73 14.78 6.55
N LEU A 214 6.11 14.03 5.49
CA LEU A 214 5.48 12.78 5.11
C LEU A 214 5.53 11.78 6.26
N TRP A 215 6.69 11.54 6.85
CA TRP A 215 6.84 10.63 7.98
C TRP A 215 5.97 11.02 9.18
N SER A 216 5.92 12.32 9.51
CA SER A 216 5.06 12.82 10.59
C SER A 216 3.58 12.58 10.32
N ASP A 217 3.13 12.83 9.09
CA ASP A 217 1.74 12.66 8.67
C ASP A 217 1.38 11.16 8.62
N PHE A 218 2.26 10.32 8.06
CA PHE A 218 2.08 8.87 7.98
C PHE A 218 1.96 8.21 9.36
N ILE A 219 2.93 8.49 10.27
CA ILE A 219 2.89 7.91 11.63
C ILE A 219 1.68 8.45 12.41
N SER A 220 1.37 9.75 12.30
CA SER A 220 0.18 10.31 12.93
C SER A 220 -1.10 9.66 12.41
N GLY A 221 -1.17 9.42 11.11
CA GLY A 221 -2.29 8.75 10.47
C GLY A 221 -2.46 7.31 10.92
N MET A 222 -1.39 6.53 10.95
CA MET A 222 -1.43 5.14 11.46
C MET A 222 -2.00 5.10 12.89
N LEU A 223 -1.67 6.07 13.75
CA LEU A 223 -2.19 6.13 15.12
C LEU A 223 -3.70 6.38 15.21
N THR A 224 -4.35 6.85 14.15
CA THR A 224 -5.81 7.04 14.08
C THR A 224 -6.56 5.79 13.66
N ILE A 225 -5.88 4.80 13.11
CA ILE A 225 -6.50 3.56 12.64
C ILE A 225 -7.06 2.78 13.84
N ASN A 226 -8.35 2.45 13.76
CA ASN A 226 -9.08 1.70 14.77
C ASN A 226 -9.98 0.64 14.11
N PRO A 227 -9.55 -0.62 14.04
CA PRO A 227 -10.32 -1.69 13.41
C PRO A 227 -11.72 -1.92 14.00
N LYS A 228 -11.96 -1.50 15.24
CA LYS A 228 -13.28 -1.63 15.88
C LYS A 228 -14.38 -0.83 15.18
N SER A 229 -14.03 0.22 14.44
CA SER A 229 -14.98 1.06 13.71
C SER A 229 -15.22 0.60 12.26
N TRP A 230 -14.56 -0.45 11.77
CA TRP A 230 -14.73 -0.92 10.41
C TRP A 230 -16.01 -1.73 10.23
N ARG A 231 -16.52 -1.79 8.99
CA ARG A 231 -17.63 -2.66 8.60
C ARG A 231 -17.27 -4.12 8.87
N LYS A 232 -18.14 -4.84 9.60
CA LYS A 232 -17.84 -6.17 10.14
C LYS A 232 -17.91 -7.29 9.10
N ASP A 233 -18.77 -7.12 8.13
CA ASP A 233 -19.04 -8.06 7.04
C ASP A 233 -18.12 -7.87 5.82
N LEU A 234 -17.23 -6.86 5.84
CA LEU A 234 -16.25 -6.67 4.76
C LEU A 234 -15.23 -7.81 4.77
N PRO A 235 -15.13 -8.61 3.70
CA PRO A 235 -14.09 -9.62 3.60
C PRO A 235 -12.70 -8.98 3.51
N ILE A 236 -11.82 -9.36 4.45
CA ILE A 236 -10.46 -8.87 4.53
C ILE A 236 -9.51 -10.03 4.27
N HIS A 237 -8.65 -9.86 3.29
CA HIS A 237 -7.58 -10.78 2.96
C HIS A 237 -6.23 -10.15 3.35
N LEU A 238 -5.39 -10.90 4.03
CA LEU A 238 -4.06 -10.44 4.42
C LEU A 238 -2.99 -11.34 3.82
N MET A 239 -1.90 -10.73 3.34
CA MET A 239 -0.76 -11.47 2.82
C MET A 239 0.55 -10.76 3.16
N ALA A 240 1.59 -11.52 3.46
CA ALA A 240 2.94 -11.00 3.71
C ALA A 240 4.00 -12.08 3.46
N GLY A 241 5.26 -11.67 3.32
CA GLY A 241 6.38 -12.59 3.41
C GLY A 241 6.69 -12.94 4.87
N ASP A 242 7.05 -14.18 5.17
CA ASP A 242 7.49 -14.55 6.52
C ASP A 242 8.89 -14.01 6.86
N SER A 243 9.61 -13.56 5.84
CA SER A 243 10.92 -12.91 5.96
C SER A 243 10.84 -11.39 5.72
N ASP A 244 9.64 -10.79 5.76
CA ASP A 244 9.45 -9.35 5.66
C ASP A 244 9.78 -8.65 6.99
N PRO A 245 10.80 -7.76 7.02
CA PRO A 245 11.18 -7.04 8.24
C PRO A 245 10.14 -5.99 8.66
N VAL A 246 9.33 -5.47 7.74
CA VAL A 246 8.22 -4.56 8.05
C VAL A 246 7.17 -5.29 8.88
N GLY A 247 6.84 -6.54 8.53
CA GLY A 247 5.98 -7.44 9.26
C GLY A 247 6.64 -8.13 10.46
N GLU A 248 7.82 -7.67 10.91
CA GLU A 248 8.59 -8.27 12.01
C GLU A 248 8.90 -9.76 11.77
N MET A 249 9.29 -10.11 10.55
CA MET A 249 9.51 -11.50 10.12
C MET A 249 8.26 -12.38 10.39
N GLY A 250 7.11 -11.91 9.95
CA GLY A 250 5.81 -12.56 10.09
C GLY A 250 5.18 -12.48 11.48
N ARG A 251 5.90 -12.06 12.53
CA ARG A 251 5.32 -11.95 13.88
C ARG A 251 4.30 -10.83 14.00
N GLY A 252 4.63 -9.66 13.47
CA GLY A 252 3.73 -8.50 13.45
C GLY A 252 2.50 -8.77 12.61
N PHE A 253 2.66 -9.45 11.47
CA PHE A 253 1.56 -9.90 10.63
C PHE A 253 0.57 -10.80 11.40
N ARG A 254 1.06 -11.87 12.05
CA ARG A 254 0.18 -12.76 12.84
C ARG A 254 -0.57 -12.03 13.96
N ARG A 255 0.10 -11.08 14.63
CA ARG A 255 -0.55 -10.24 15.64
C ARG A 255 -1.61 -9.32 15.04
N HIS A 256 -1.34 -8.76 13.85
CA HIS A 256 -2.33 -7.92 13.16
C HIS A 256 -3.58 -8.72 12.78
N VAL A 257 -3.42 -9.92 12.24
CA VAL A 257 -4.53 -10.85 11.97
C VAL A 257 -5.34 -11.12 13.25
N ALA A 258 -4.66 -11.41 14.35
CA ALA A 258 -5.32 -11.65 15.64
C ALA A 258 -6.07 -10.40 16.15
N ASP A 259 -5.48 -9.20 16.00
CA ASP A 259 -6.12 -7.93 16.39
C ASP A 259 -7.38 -7.67 15.57
N LEU A 260 -7.38 -7.95 14.25
CA LEU A 260 -8.55 -7.79 13.37
C LEU A 260 -9.65 -8.78 13.72
N ARG A 261 -9.33 -10.08 13.91
CA ARG A 261 -10.29 -11.10 14.38
C ARG A 261 -10.85 -10.77 15.75
N GLY A 262 -9.98 -10.30 16.67
CA GLY A 262 -10.40 -9.85 18.01
C GLY A 262 -11.30 -8.60 18.00
N ALA A 263 -11.22 -7.80 16.93
CA ALA A 263 -12.15 -6.68 16.70
C ALA A 263 -13.49 -7.14 16.08
N GLY A 264 -13.67 -8.44 15.81
CA GLY A 264 -14.88 -9.01 15.21
C GLY A 264 -14.99 -8.74 13.70
N LEU A 265 -13.86 -8.60 13.00
CA LEU A 265 -13.83 -8.39 11.55
C LEU A 265 -13.77 -9.73 10.80
N LEU A 266 -14.33 -9.77 9.60
CA LEU A 266 -14.30 -10.94 8.72
C LEU A 266 -12.92 -11.03 8.04
N VAL A 267 -11.97 -11.73 8.66
CA VAL A 267 -10.70 -12.10 8.03
C VAL A 267 -10.93 -13.36 7.20
N ALA A 268 -11.20 -13.17 5.91
CA ALA A 268 -11.54 -14.23 4.97
C ALA A 268 -10.32 -15.10 4.63
N SER A 269 -9.13 -14.52 4.55
CA SER A 269 -7.88 -15.30 4.45
C SER A 269 -6.71 -14.55 5.07
N ASP A 270 -5.72 -15.29 5.55
CA ASP A 270 -4.42 -14.77 5.97
C ASP A 270 -3.32 -15.74 5.52
N ARG A 271 -2.40 -15.24 4.70
CA ARG A 271 -1.34 -16.06 4.12
C ARG A 271 0.04 -15.46 4.31
N LEU A 272 0.96 -16.27 4.85
CA LEU A 272 2.38 -15.99 4.86
C LEU A 272 3.08 -16.82 3.78
N PHE A 273 3.85 -16.15 2.92
CA PHE A 273 4.62 -16.78 1.86
C PHE A 273 6.02 -17.14 2.39
N PRO A 274 6.39 -18.43 2.39
CA PRO A 274 7.67 -18.88 2.96
C PRO A 274 8.89 -18.27 2.27
N GLY A 275 9.81 -17.73 3.06
CA GLY A 275 11.03 -17.07 2.61
C GLY A 275 10.84 -15.76 1.85
N ALA A 276 9.61 -15.39 1.50
CA ALA A 276 9.33 -14.15 0.79
C ALA A 276 9.60 -12.92 1.66
N ARG A 277 10.09 -11.86 1.03
CA ARG A 277 10.41 -10.57 1.64
C ARG A 277 9.24 -9.59 1.47
N HIS A 278 9.51 -8.32 1.37
CA HIS A 278 8.51 -7.25 1.44
C HIS A 278 7.62 -7.12 0.19
N GLU A 279 8.23 -7.15 -1.00
CA GLU A 279 7.51 -6.95 -2.27
C GLU A 279 7.01 -8.27 -2.86
N LEU A 280 5.94 -8.83 -2.30
CA LEU A 280 5.41 -10.14 -2.71
C LEU A 280 5.14 -10.26 -4.21
N ILE A 281 4.59 -9.22 -4.83
CA ILE A 281 4.26 -9.23 -6.28
C ILE A 281 5.48 -9.25 -7.19
N ASN A 282 6.67 -8.97 -6.64
CA ASN A 282 7.97 -8.93 -7.30
C ASN A 282 8.94 -9.97 -6.72
N GLU A 283 8.43 -11.01 -6.06
CA GLU A 283 9.23 -12.07 -5.46
C GLU A 283 9.57 -13.18 -6.47
N THR A 284 10.51 -14.07 -6.12
CA THR A 284 10.87 -15.23 -6.95
C THR A 284 9.71 -16.19 -7.20
N ASN A 285 8.69 -16.16 -6.35
CA ASN A 285 7.44 -16.90 -6.48
C ASN A 285 6.24 -15.96 -6.72
N ALA A 286 6.42 -14.89 -7.48
CA ALA A 286 5.38 -13.91 -7.79
C ALA A 286 4.12 -14.55 -8.40
N ASP A 287 4.26 -15.58 -9.24
CA ASP A 287 3.14 -16.30 -9.83
C ASP A 287 2.19 -16.87 -8.78
N GLU A 288 2.72 -17.45 -7.71
CA GLU A 288 1.93 -17.98 -6.60
C GLU A 288 1.18 -16.85 -5.87
N VAL A 289 1.81 -15.69 -5.73
CA VAL A 289 1.19 -14.50 -5.13
C VAL A 289 0.07 -13.95 -6.01
N TRP A 290 0.30 -13.86 -7.33
CA TRP A 290 -0.70 -13.36 -8.27
C TRP A 290 -1.93 -14.26 -8.32
N HIS A 291 -1.75 -15.60 -8.32
CA HIS A 291 -2.86 -16.54 -8.22
C HIS A 291 -3.63 -16.37 -6.91
N HIS A 292 -2.93 -16.20 -5.79
CA HIS A 292 -3.60 -15.95 -4.51
C HIS A 292 -4.38 -14.63 -4.49
N ILE A 293 -3.86 -13.57 -5.11
CA ILE A 293 -4.62 -12.33 -5.30
C ILE A 293 -5.89 -12.59 -6.11
N LEU A 294 -5.78 -13.33 -7.23
CA LEU A 294 -6.93 -13.67 -8.07
C LEU A 294 -7.98 -14.50 -7.29
N ASP A 295 -7.55 -15.46 -6.47
CA ASP A 295 -8.44 -16.23 -5.60
C ASP A 295 -9.19 -15.31 -4.61
N CYS A 296 -8.50 -14.37 -3.99
CA CYS A 296 -9.11 -13.37 -3.11
C CYS A 296 -10.17 -12.52 -3.81
N LEU A 297 -9.99 -12.23 -5.12
CA LEU A 297 -10.94 -11.47 -5.92
C LEU A 297 -12.20 -12.28 -6.29
N ARG A 298 -12.08 -13.60 -6.35
CA ARG A 298 -13.14 -14.54 -6.77
C ARG A 298 -13.91 -15.18 -5.61
N THR A 299 -13.41 -15.07 -4.39
CA THR A 299 -14.07 -15.62 -3.22
C THR A 299 -15.50 -15.08 -3.18
N GLU A 300 -16.49 -15.96 -3.39
CA GLU A 300 -17.89 -15.61 -3.19
C GLU A 300 -18.08 -15.23 -1.73
N THR A 301 -18.65 -14.06 -1.49
CA THR A 301 -19.23 -13.77 -0.20
C THR A 301 -20.43 -14.70 -0.09
N ASP A 302 -20.35 -15.78 0.68
CA ASP A 302 -21.53 -16.53 1.10
C ASP A 302 -22.52 -15.51 1.69
N SER A 303 -23.37 -14.96 0.83
CA SER A 303 -24.60 -14.31 1.25
C SER A 303 -25.49 -15.44 1.74
N GLY A 304 -25.23 -15.87 3.00
CA GLY A 304 -26.13 -16.77 3.70
C GLY A 304 -27.54 -16.17 3.65
N VAL A 305 -28.39 -16.86 2.95
CA VAL A 305 -29.85 -16.71 2.97
C VAL A 305 -30.36 -17.04 4.36
#